data_c10380f1eba882af0ed200e4e8beb427
#
_entry.id   c10380f1eba882af0ed200e4e8beb427
#
_cell.length_a   1.000
_cell.length_b   1.000
_cell.length_c   1.000
_cell.angle_alpha   90.00
_cell.angle_beta   90.00
_cell.angle_gamma   90.00
#
_symmetry.space_group_name_H-M   'P 1'
#
loop_
_entity.id
_entity.type
_entity.pdbx_description
1 polymer ?
#
loop_
_entity_poly.entity_id
_entity_poly.type
_entity_poly.pdbx_seq_one_letter_code
_entity_poly.pdbx_strand_id
1 'polypeptide(L)'
;MGRREFLTAAALAAASSPQGRVAFGRARRKPRILLRSSWQTVNIGDIAHTPGVLRLLEQHLPEAEVWLWPSSIDNGVREILLARFPTLQIVKSEPEIQRAWAECDFLLHGSGPFLVAERDLVRWTQATGKPYGVYGITFSERNYGTKALAPDAVAQTVAVLTGARFVFFRDTPSLELAKRLGCQAPRTEFGPDGAFATDLTDDDRAAKFLRAHELREGKFLCCIPRHRYTPYWTIPSR
;
A
#
# COMPACT_ATOMS: atom_id res chain seq x y z
N MET A 1 19.83 0.52 -9.66
CA MET A 1 19.58 0.68 -8.23
C MET A 1 18.84 -0.54 -7.73
N GLY A 2 19.40 -1.28 -6.79
CA GLY A 2 18.95 -2.62 -6.43
C GLY A 2 17.73 -2.61 -5.50
N ARG A 3 16.84 -3.59 -5.68
CA ARG A 3 15.68 -3.86 -4.83
C ARG A 3 15.98 -3.91 -3.31
N ARG A 4 17.25 -4.17 -2.94
CA ARG A 4 17.72 -4.19 -1.54
C ARG A 4 17.70 -2.82 -0.84
N GLU A 5 17.93 -1.75 -1.56
CA GLU A 5 18.00 -0.40 -0.97
C GLU A 5 16.63 0.16 -0.55
N PHE A 6 15.55 -0.27 -1.21
CA PHE A 6 14.18 0.11 -0.90
C PHE A 6 13.78 -0.22 0.54
N LEU A 7 14.15 -1.38 1.01
CA LEU A 7 13.65 -1.96 2.26
C LEU A 7 14.60 -1.76 3.43
N THR A 8 15.87 -1.49 3.15
CA THR A 8 16.81 -0.99 4.16
C THR A 8 16.34 0.35 4.74
N ALA A 9 15.66 1.20 3.96
CA ALA A 9 15.09 2.46 4.45
C ALA A 9 13.90 2.26 5.41
N ALA A 10 13.03 1.27 5.16
CA ALA A 10 11.93 0.93 6.06
C ALA A 10 12.43 0.26 7.35
N ALA A 11 13.42 -0.64 7.24
CA ALA A 11 14.05 -1.30 8.39
C ALA A 11 14.90 -0.35 9.24
N LEU A 12 15.67 0.57 8.63
CA LEU A 12 16.45 1.60 9.32
C LEU A 12 15.57 2.67 9.98
N ALA A 13 14.41 3.00 9.40
CA ALA A 13 13.47 3.94 10.01
C ALA A 13 12.82 3.37 11.29
N ALA A 14 12.64 2.07 11.38
CA ALA A 14 12.17 1.39 12.59
C ALA A 14 13.25 1.29 13.68
N ALA A 15 14.54 1.44 13.33
CA ALA A 15 15.68 1.26 14.23
C ALA A 15 16.28 2.56 14.80
N SER A 16 15.89 3.73 14.28
CA SER A 16 16.52 5.01 14.66
C SER A 16 15.59 5.94 15.45
N SER A 17 15.31 5.60 16.70
CA SER A 17 14.97 6.62 17.71
C SER A 17 16.25 6.96 18.50
N PRO A 18 16.64 8.25 18.61
CA PRO A 18 17.81 8.65 19.37
C PRO A 18 17.45 8.81 20.84
N GLN A 19 17.45 7.73 21.60
CA GLN A 19 17.52 7.81 23.05
C GLN A 19 18.17 6.55 23.63
N GLY A 20 19.34 6.75 24.22
CA GLY A 20 19.83 5.98 25.37
C GLY A 20 20.40 4.59 25.08
N ARG A 21 21.71 4.53 24.87
CA ARG A 21 22.50 3.32 25.21
C ARG A 21 22.28 2.97 26.69
N VAL A 22 21.51 1.92 26.94
CA VAL A 22 21.74 1.05 28.12
C VAL A 22 21.58 -0.39 27.64
N ALA A 23 22.67 -1.13 27.76
CA ALA A 23 22.77 -2.56 27.47
C ALA A 23 21.90 -3.36 28.43
N PHE A 24 21.29 -4.40 27.94
CA PHE A 24 21.30 -5.79 28.41
C PHE A 24 20.21 -6.55 27.63
N GLY A 25 20.62 -7.58 26.94
CA GLY A 25 19.95 -8.69 26.32
C GLY A 25 18.43 -8.90 26.50
N ARG A 26 17.59 -8.00 25.99
CA ARG A 26 16.19 -8.32 25.66
C ARG A 26 16.17 -8.76 24.20
N ALA A 27 15.72 -9.98 23.93
CA ALA A 27 15.44 -10.41 22.57
C ALA A 27 14.59 -9.31 21.90
N ARG A 28 15.14 -8.64 20.88
CA ARG A 28 14.44 -7.56 20.20
C ARG A 28 13.19 -8.19 19.57
N ARG A 29 12.00 -7.73 19.98
CA ARG A 29 10.77 -8.18 19.31
C ARG A 29 10.86 -7.88 17.82
N LYS A 30 10.16 -8.66 17.02
CA LYS A 30 10.04 -8.42 15.60
C LYS A 30 9.47 -7.02 15.32
N PRO A 31 9.98 -6.29 14.31
CA PRO A 31 9.38 -5.03 13.90
C PRO A 31 7.96 -5.26 13.41
N ARG A 32 7.05 -4.36 13.76
CA ARG A 32 5.63 -4.42 13.36
C ARG A 32 5.29 -3.28 12.42
N ILE A 33 4.74 -3.63 11.27
CA ILE A 33 4.32 -2.68 10.24
C ILE A 33 2.80 -2.69 10.18
N LEU A 34 2.20 -1.51 10.34
CA LEU A 34 0.78 -1.30 10.06
C LEU A 34 0.64 -0.91 8.58
N LEU A 35 0.13 -1.81 7.77
CA LEU A 35 -0.15 -1.57 6.36
C LEU A 35 -1.54 -0.96 6.20
N ARG A 36 -1.62 0.31 5.84
CA ARG A 36 -2.85 0.99 5.46
C ARG A 36 -3.08 0.76 3.96
N SER A 37 -4.01 -0.10 3.61
CA SER A 37 -4.25 -0.54 2.23
C SER A 37 -5.66 -1.12 2.10
N SER A 38 -5.95 -1.89 1.02
CA SER A 38 -7.27 -2.48 0.72
C SER A 38 -8.35 -1.42 0.59
N TRP A 39 -8.23 -0.61 -0.47
CA TRP A 39 -9.02 0.60 -0.65
C TRP A 39 -10.48 0.32 -1.00
N GLN A 40 -10.74 -0.73 -1.79
CA GLN A 40 -12.06 -1.18 -2.20
C GLN A 40 -11.98 -2.63 -2.75
N THR A 41 -13.13 -3.28 -2.95
CA THR A 41 -13.23 -4.72 -3.20
C THR A 41 -13.99 -5.10 -4.48
N VAL A 42 -14.24 -4.13 -5.37
CA VAL A 42 -14.98 -4.35 -6.63
C VAL A 42 -14.12 -4.16 -7.90
N ASN A 43 -12.96 -3.53 -7.79
CA ASN A 43 -12.01 -3.37 -8.87
C ASN A 43 -10.78 -4.24 -8.63
N ILE A 44 -10.51 -5.17 -9.52
CA ILE A 44 -9.39 -6.11 -9.40
C ILE A 44 -8.03 -5.42 -9.27
N GLY A 45 -7.83 -4.27 -9.92
CA GLY A 45 -6.60 -3.49 -9.79
C GLY A 45 -6.40 -2.97 -8.37
N ASP A 46 -7.44 -2.43 -7.75
CA ASP A 46 -7.36 -1.96 -6.36
C ASP A 46 -7.24 -3.12 -5.37
N ILE A 47 -7.85 -4.28 -5.66
CA ILE A 47 -7.68 -5.49 -4.86
C ILE A 47 -6.22 -5.95 -4.91
N ALA A 48 -5.59 -5.92 -6.08
CA ALA A 48 -4.22 -6.41 -6.29
C ALA A 48 -3.14 -5.59 -5.55
N HIS A 49 -3.39 -4.34 -5.21
CA HIS A 49 -2.43 -3.51 -4.46
C HIS A 49 -2.00 -4.14 -3.13
N THR A 50 -2.95 -4.66 -2.37
CA THR A 50 -2.68 -5.19 -1.02
C THR A 50 -1.86 -6.46 -1.03
N PRO A 51 -2.25 -7.55 -1.75
CA PRO A 51 -1.45 -8.77 -1.79
C PRO A 51 -0.07 -8.54 -2.40
N GLY A 52 0.05 -7.64 -3.38
CA GLY A 52 1.35 -7.32 -3.95
C GLY A 52 2.29 -6.63 -2.95
N VAL A 53 1.79 -5.66 -2.17
CA VAL A 53 2.59 -5.04 -1.10
C VAL A 53 2.94 -6.04 0.00
N LEU A 54 1.99 -6.90 0.41
CA LEU A 54 2.25 -7.97 1.38
C LEU A 54 3.34 -8.93 0.90
N ARG A 55 3.30 -9.30 -0.39
CA ARG A 55 4.33 -10.14 -1.01
C ARG A 55 5.72 -9.50 -0.99
N LEU A 56 5.79 -8.19 -1.26
CA LEU A 56 7.05 -7.44 -1.17
C LEU A 56 7.57 -7.41 0.28
N LEU A 57 6.71 -7.17 1.25
CA LEU A 57 7.08 -7.19 2.66
C LEU A 57 7.55 -8.59 3.09
N GLU A 58 6.84 -9.66 2.72
CA GLU A 58 7.23 -11.04 2.98
C GLU A 58 8.62 -11.36 2.39
N GLN A 59 8.86 -10.95 1.15
CA GLN A 59 10.10 -11.25 0.44
C GLN A 59 11.31 -10.48 1.01
N HIS A 60 11.10 -9.25 1.43
CA HIS A 60 12.21 -8.34 1.73
C HIS A 60 12.36 -8.00 3.21
N LEU A 61 11.32 -8.20 4.00
CA LEU A 61 11.28 -7.99 5.45
C LEU A 61 10.63 -9.21 6.15
N PRO A 62 11.14 -10.43 5.92
CA PRO A 62 10.51 -11.66 6.42
C PRO A 62 10.44 -11.72 7.95
N GLU A 63 11.24 -10.92 8.64
CA GLU A 63 11.22 -10.80 10.10
C GLU A 63 10.11 -9.88 10.62
N ALA A 64 9.49 -9.05 9.75
CA ALA A 64 8.45 -8.13 10.19
C ALA A 64 7.10 -8.80 10.35
N GLU A 65 6.38 -8.44 11.40
CA GLU A 65 4.96 -8.74 11.54
C GLU A 65 4.16 -7.65 10.83
N VAL A 66 3.23 -8.04 9.96
CA VAL A 66 2.39 -7.08 9.23
C VAL A 66 0.96 -7.14 9.73
N TRP A 67 0.43 -5.98 10.11
CA TRP A 67 -0.96 -5.79 10.46
C TRP A 67 -1.62 -4.98 9.35
N LEU A 68 -2.76 -5.41 8.85
CA LEU A 68 -3.51 -4.73 7.80
C LEU A 68 -4.63 -3.89 8.39
N TRP A 69 -4.61 -2.60 8.07
CA TRP A 69 -5.70 -1.67 8.34
C TRP A 69 -6.42 -1.35 7.02
N PRO A 70 -7.52 -2.07 6.70
CA PRO A 70 -8.22 -1.91 5.42
C PRO A 70 -9.24 -0.77 5.44
N SER A 71 -9.53 -0.20 4.27
CA SER A 71 -10.74 0.59 4.06
C SER A 71 -11.95 -0.33 3.84
N SER A 72 -11.79 -1.36 2.99
CA SER A 72 -12.78 -2.40 2.75
C SER A 72 -12.09 -3.74 2.55
N ILE A 73 -12.74 -4.83 2.96
CA ILE A 73 -12.20 -6.19 2.90
C ILE A 73 -13.30 -7.23 2.64
N ASP A 74 -14.42 -6.77 2.13
CA ASP A 74 -15.59 -7.59 1.83
C ASP A 74 -15.42 -8.34 0.49
N ASN A 75 -16.48 -8.94 -0.04
CA ASN A 75 -16.52 -9.58 -1.35
C ASN A 75 -15.46 -10.67 -1.58
N GLY A 76 -15.12 -11.45 -0.54
CA GLY A 76 -14.13 -12.53 -0.62
C GLY A 76 -12.67 -12.08 -0.53
N VAL A 77 -12.39 -10.78 -0.45
CA VAL A 77 -11.01 -10.27 -0.37
C VAL A 77 -10.32 -10.70 0.93
N ARG A 78 -11.07 -10.71 2.04
CA ARG A 78 -10.56 -11.20 3.34
C ARG A 78 -10.08 -12.64 3.23
N GLU A 79 -10.89 -13.49 2.66
CA GLU A 79 -10.64 -14.93 2.51
C GLU A 79 -9.41 -15.17 1.61
N ILE A 80 -9.31 -14.46 0.50
CA ILE A 80 -8.17 -14.51 -0.42
C ILE A 80 -6.87 -14.09 0.31
N LEU A 81 -6.91 -12.99 1.04
CA LEU A 81 -5.73 -12.50 1.75
C LEU A 81 -5.30 -13.47 2.85
N LEU A 82 -6.23 -13.99 3.66
CA LEU A 82 -5.90 -14.91 4.75
C LEU A 82 -5.47 -16.30 4.25
N ALA A 83 -5.98 -16.76 3.10
CA ALA A 83 -5.52 -17.99 2.46
C ALA A 83 -4.05 -17.87 2.03
N ARG A 84 -3.63 -16.72 1.49
CA ARG A 84 -2.25 -16.49 1.04
C ARG A 84 -1.32 -16.05 2.17
N PHE A 85 -1.82 -15.28 3.13
CA PHE A 85 -1.07 -14.71 4.24
C PHE A 85 -1.72 -15.09 5.58
N PRO A 86 -1.59 -16.35 6.04
CA PRO A 86 -2.35 -16.87 7.18
C PRO A 86 -2.00 -16.19 8.52
N THR A 87 -0.84 -15.57 8.62
CA THR A 87 -0.40 -14.83 9.82
C THR A 87 -0.79 -13.36 9.82
N LEU A 88 -1.44 -12.87 8.76
CA LEU A 88 -1.85 -11.48 8.61
C LEU A 88 -2.90 -11.12 9.68
N GLN A 89 -2.60 -10.13 10.50
CA GLN A 89 -3.57 -9.57 11.43
C GLN A 89 -4.34 -8.44 10.75
N ILE A 90 -5.67 -8.49 10.82
CA ILE A 90 -6.54 -7.48 10.24
C ILE A 90 -7.16 -6.68 11.39
N VAL A 91 -7.00 -5.36 11.34
CA VAL A 91 -7.53 -4.42 12.34
C VAL A 91 -8.55 -3.50 11.68
N LYS A 92 -9.78 -3.49 12.19
CA LYS A 92 -10.90 -2.77 11.56
C LYS A 92 -11.68 -1.89 12.54
N SER A 93 -11.90 -2.38 13.75
CA SER A 93 -12.58 -1.61 14.79
C SER A 93 -11.65 -0.55 15.40
N GLU A 94 -12.22 0.55 15.90
CA GLU A 94 -11.43 1.61 16.54
C GLU A 94 -10.54 1.09 17.69
N PRO A 95 -10.99 0.20 18.59
CA PRO A 95 -10.10 -0.36 19.60
C PRO A 95 -8.92 -1.16 19.04
N GLU A 96 -9.15 -1.92 17.94
CA GLU A 96 -8.07 -2.67 17.28
C GLU A 96 -7.07 -1.72 16.61
N ILE A 97 -7.54 -0.63 15.99
CA ILE A 97 -6.71 0.40 15.39
C ILE A 97 -5.86 1.09 16.45
N GLN A 98 -6.44 1.46 17.59
CA GLN A 98 -5.70 2.08 18.70
C GLN A 98 -4.64 1.13 19.25
N ARG A 99 -4.96 -0.17 19.38
CA ARG A 99 -3.97 -1.18 19.76
C ARG A 99 -2.85 -1.27 18.71
N ALA A 100 -3.18 -1.28 17.43
CA ALA A 100 -2.18 -1.32 16.37
C ALA A 100 -1.28 -0.06 16.39
N TRP A 101 -1.84 1.11 16.70
CA TRP A 101 -1.06 2.34 16.88
C TRP A 101 -0.08 2.26 18.04
N ALA A 102 -0.49 1.64 19.14
CA ALA A 102 0.40 1.43 20.28
C ALA A 102 1.53 0.44 19.96
N GLU A 103 1.21 -0.67 19.27
CA GLU A 103 2.10 -1.80 19.12
C GLU A 103 2.95 -1.78 17.84
N CYS A 104 2.48 -1.18 16.73
CA CYS A 104 3.23 -1.09 15.50
C CYS A 104 4.30 0.02 15.56
N ASP A 105 5.41 -0.19 14.87
CA ASP A 105 6.57 0.69 14.85
C ASP A 105 6.55 1.67 13.68
N PHE A 106 5.84 1.30 12.62
CA PHE A 106 5.82 2.01 11.35
C PHE A 106 4.45 1.89 10.68
N LEU A 107 3.96 2.97 10.07
CA LEU A 107 2.78 2.95 9.21
C LEU A 107 3.22 3.00 7.75
N LEU A 108 2.79 2.03 6.95
CA LEU A 108 3.00 2.01 5.51
C LEU A 108 1.68 2.27 4.79
N HIS A 109 1.59 3.39 4.05
CA HIS A 109 0.54 3.57 3.06
C HIS A 109 0.88 2.74 1.83
N GLY A 110 0.07 1.73 1.56
CA GLY A 110 0.23 0.83 0.41
C GLY A 110 -0.08 1.52 -0.92
N SER A 111 0.22 0.83 -2.02
CA SER A 111 0.00 1.39 -3.36
C SER A 111 -1.47 1.69 -3.64
N GLY A 112 -1.69 2.69 -4.49
CA GLY A 112 -3.03 3.15 -4.76
C GLY A 112 -3.10 4.28 -5.80
N PRO A 113 -4.32 4.67 -6.20
CA PRO A 113 -4.53 5.68 -7.24
C PRO A 113 -4.10 7.10 -6.83
N PHE A 114 -4.00 7.36 -5.54
CA PHE A 114 -3.53 8.62 -4.93
C PHE A 114 -3.23 8.37 -3.44
N LEU A 115 -2.98 9.40 -2.65
CA LEU A 115 -2.81 9.29 -1.20
C LEU A 115 -4.19 9.10 -0.52
N VAL A 116 -4.75 7.91 -0.67
CA VAL A 116 -6.14 7.57 -0.27
C VAL A 116 -6.38 7.82 1.22
N ALA A 117 -5.42 7.47 2.05
CA ALA A 117 -5.53 7.55 3.50
C ALA A 117 -4.73 8.73 4.11
N GLU A 118 -4.69 9.87 3.42
CA GLU A 118 -3.97 11.06 3.88
C GLU A 118 -4.31 11.44 5.33
N ARG A 119 -5.61 11.46 5.66
CA ARG A 119 -6.08 11.78 7.03
C ARG A 119 -5.59 10.79 8.08
N ASP A 120 -5.47 9.52 7.72
CA ASP A 120 -5.00 8.48 8.63
C ASP A 120 -3.50 8.60 8.91
N LEU A 121 -2.70 9.03 7.92
CA LEU A 121 -1.29 9.37 8.12
C LEU A 121 -1.11 10.54 9.08
N VAL A 122 -1.94 11.59 8.93
CA VAL A 122 -1.94 12.74 9.84
C VAL A 122 -2.32 12.30 11.26
N ARG A 123 -3.42 11.55 11.42
CA ARG A 123 -3.86 11.01 12.72
C ARG A 123 -2.79 10.15 13.39
N TRP A 124 -2.18 9.24 12.62
CA TRP A 124 -1.07 8.40 13.09
C TRP A 124 0.08 9.23 13.64
N THR A 125 0.53 10.22 12.89
CA THR A 125 1.66 11.08 13.27
C THR A 125 1.33 11.88 14.53
N GLN A 126 0.13 12.49 14.58
CA GLN A 126 -0.31 13.28 15.73
C GLN A 126 -0.47 12.43 17.00
N ALA A 127 -1.02 11.24 16.88
CA ALA A 127 -1.29 10.38 18.03
C ALA A 127 -0.07 9.63 18.54
N THR A 128 0.89 9.28 17.64
CA THR A 128 1.97 8.36 17.99
C THR A 128 3.36 8.96 17.89
N GLY A 129 3.56 10.00 17.10
CA GLY A 129 4.88 10.52 16.73
C GLY A 129 5.75 9.54 15.94
N LYS A 130 5.22 8.35 15.58
CA LYS A 130 5.97 7.30 14.91
C LYS A 130 6.09 7.56 13.41
N PRO A 131 7.14 7.02 12.76
CA PRO A 131 7.38 7.22 11.35
C PRO A 131 6.37 6.52 10.45
N TYR A 132 6.24 7.04 9.22
CA TYR A 132 5.46 6.43 8.15
C TYR A 132 6.17 6.55 6.81
N GLY A 133 5.72 5.76 5.83
CA GLY A 133 6.15 5.81 4.44
C GLY A 133 4.98 5.67 3.49
N VAL A 134 5.18 6.09 2.25
CA VAL A 134 4.17 6.02 1.18
C VAL A 134 4.76 5.25 0.01
N TYR A 135 4.04 4.23 -0.46
CA TYR A 135 4.52 3.36 -1.52
C TYR A 135 3.56 3.28 -2.71
N GLY A 136 4.07 3.56 -3.91
CA GLY A 136 3.42 3.22 -5.16
C GLY A 136 2.13 4.00 -5.45
N ILE A 137 2.09 5.30 -5.17
CA ILE A 137 0.94 6.14 -5.44
C ILE A 137 1.09 6.97 -6.72
N THR A 138 -0.04 7.42 -7.26
CA THR A 138 -0.11 8.53 -8.21
C THR A 138 -0.33 9.84 -7.45
N PHE A 139 0.27 10.92 -7.92
CA PHE A 139 0.04 12.27 -7.40
C PHE A 139 -0.34 13.21 -8.53
N SER A 140 -1.41 13.98 -8.35
CA SER A 140 -1.94 14.89 -9.38
C SER A 140 -2.58 16.10 -8.72
N GLU A 141 -2.50 17.26 -9.38
CA GLU A 141 -3.26 18.46 -9.03
C GLU A 141 -4.72 18.39 -9.47
N ARG A 142 -5.14 17.24 -10.03
CA ARG A 142 -6.50 17.05 -10.55
C ARG A 142 -7.12 15.78 -9.97
N ASN A 143 -8.37 15.87 -9.56
CA ASN A 143 -9.14 14.71 -9.14
C ASN A 143 -9.50 13.84 -10.35
N TYR A 144 -9.06 12.58 -10.38
CA TYR A 144 -9.27 11.62 -11.47
C TYR A 144 -9.03 12.20 -12.89
N GLY A 145 -8.10 13.15 -12.99
CA GLY A 145 -7.73 13.78 -14.25
C GLY A 145 -8.72 14.84 -14.78
N THR A 146 -9.80 15.15 -14.07
CA THR A 146 -10.86 16.03 -14.58
C THR A 146 -10.90 17.39 -13.90
N LYS A 147 -11.14 17.46 -12.60
CA LYS A 147 -11.31 18.70 -11.84
C LYS A 147 -10.03 19.07 -11.10
N ALA A 148 -9.59 20.31 -11.23
CA ALA A 148 -8.47 20.84 -10.45
C ALA A 148 -8.78 20.75 -8.94
N LEU A 149 -7.81 20.34 -8.16
CA LEU A 149 -7.87 20.40 -6.71
C LEU A 149 -7.66 21.85 -6.24
N ALA A 150 -8.21 22.19 -5.08
CA ALA A 150 -7.92 23.45 -4.46
C ALA A 150 -6.41 23.53 -4.11
N PRO A 151 -5.75 24.69 -4.28
CA PRO A 151 -4.33 24.84 -3.97
C PRO A 151 -3.97 24.41 -2.55
N ASP A 152 -4.81 24.73 -1.57
CA ASP A 152 -4.60 24.34 -0.18
C ASP A 152 -4.64 22.81 0.02
N ALA A 153 -5.51 22.09 -0.70
CA ALA A 153 -5.56 20.63 -0.65
C ALA A 153 -4.27 20.01 -1.24
N VAL A 154 -3.76 20.58 -2.33
CA VAL A 154 -2.48 20.17 -2.92
C VAL A 154 -1.33 20.42 -1.94
N ALA A 155 -1.28 21.62 -1.36
CA ALA A 155 -0.26 21.99 -0.38
C ALA A 155 -0.30 21.08 0.86
N GLN A 156 -1.49 20.74 1.36
CA GLN A 156 -1.66 19.79 2.46
C GLN A 156 -1.11 18.40 2.09
N THR A 157 -1.44 17.87 0.92
CA THR A 157 -0.91 16.59 0.46
C THR A 157 0.62 16.62 0.36
N VAL A 158 1.21 17.69 -0.19
CA VAL A 158 2.67 17.86 -0.25
C VAL A 158 3.30 17.90 1.15
N ALA A 159 2.67 18.55 2.12
CA ALA A 159 3.14 18.57 3.50
C ALA A 159 3.13 17.17 4.13
N VAL A 160 2.07 16.38 3.91
CA VAL A 160 1.99 15.00 4.37
C VAL A 160 3.06 14.14 3.68
N LEU A 161 3.25 14.27 2.37
CA LEU A 161 4.30 13.54 1.66
C LEU A 161 5.70 13.91 2.18
N THR A 162 5.95 15.19 2.46
CA THR A 162 7.23 15.67 3.01
C THR A 162 7.53 15.09 4.41
N GLY A 163 6.51 14.85 5.22
CA GLY A 163 6.66 14.22 6.54
C GLY A 163 6.98 12.73 6.52
N ALA A 164 6.85 12.08 5.38
CA ALA A 164 7.13 10.65 5.23
C ALA A 164 8.64 10.36 5.25
N ARG A 165 9.04 9.17 5.72
CA ARG A 165 10.43 8.69 5.64
C ARG A 165 10.86 8.38 4.21
N PHE A 166 9.91 7.97 3.39
CA PHE A 166 10.08 7.81 1.96
C PHE A 166 8.73 7.97 1.25
N VAL A 167 8.79 8.38 -0.01
CA VAL A 167 7.65 8.41 -0.93
C VAL A 167 8.08 7.79 -2.24
N PHE A 168 7.39 6.74 -2.66
CA PHE A 168 7.59 6.13 -3.96
C PHE A 168 6.36 6.36 -4.83
N PHE A 169 6.58 7.00 -5.98
CA PHE A 169 5.54 7.24 -6.97
C PHE A 169 5.58 6.16 -8.04
N ARG A 170 4.42 5.65 -8.44
CA ARG A 170 4.32 4.59 -9.44
C ARG A 170 4.45 5.07 -10.89
N ASP A 171 4.56 6.38 -11.09
CA ASP A 171 4.77 7.00 -12.39
C ASP A 171 5.67 8.23 -12.29
N THR A 172 6.39 8.52 -13.38
CA THR A 172 7.34 9.62 -13.45
C THR A 172 6.67 11.00 -13.37
N PRO A 173 5.50 11.24 -14.01
CA PRO A 173 4.81 12.53 -13.89
C PRO A 173 4.46 12.89 -12.45
N SER A 174 4.02 11.92 -11.64
CA SER A 174 3.74 12.13 -10.21
C SER A 174 4.99 12.48 -9.42
N LEU A 175 6.11 11.81 -9.69
CA LEU A 175 7.40 12.08 -9.06
C LEU A 175 7.89 13.50 -9.39
N GLU A 176 7.83 13.87 -10.66
CA GLU A 176 8.25 15.21 -11.11
C GLU A 176 7.36 16.32 -10.54
N LEU A 177 6.05 16.08 -10.50
CA LEU A 177 5.09 16.99 -9.90
C LEU A 177 5.39 17.19 -8.41
N ALA A 178 5.59 16.13 -7.66
CA ALA A 178 5.90 16.22 -6.23
C ALA A 178 7.17 17.03 -5.96
N LYS A 179 8.23 16.79 -6.74
CA LYS A 179 9.47 17.56 -6.67
C LYS A 179 9.27 19.05 -7.00
N ARG A 180 8.52 19.34 -8.06
CA ARG A 180 8.21 20.71 -8.47
C ARG A 180 7.41 21.47 -7.40
N LEU A 181 6.52 20.78 -6.71
CA LEU A 181 5.70 21.33 -5.63
C LEU A 181 6.41 21.34 -4.26
N GLY A 182 7.70 20.98 -4.22
CA GLY A 182 8.53 21.12 -3.02
C GLY A 182 8.41 19.96 -2.03
N CYS A 183 8.03 18.76 -2.44
CA CYS A 183 8.10 17.58 -1.59
C CYS A 183 9.55 17.30 -1.17
N GLN A 184 9.82 17.30 0.13
CA GLN A 184 11.14 17.18 0.74
C GLN A 184 11.31 15.89 1.57
N ALA A 185 10.52 14.85 1.29
CA ALA A 185 10.75 13.57 1.96
C ALA A 185 12.20 13.11 1.72
N PRO A 186 12.88 12.54 2.73
CA PRO A 186 14.29 12.15 2.64
C PRO A 186 14.61 11.24 1.46
N ARG A 187 13.61 10.48 1.02
CA ARG A 187 13.69 9.61 -0.15
C ARG A 187 12.42 9.74 -0.98
N THR A 188 12.56 10.31 -2.16
CA THR A 188 11.47 10.57 -3.11
C THR A 188 11.87 10.02 -4.47
N GLU A 189 11.30 8.87 -4.86
CA GLU A 189 11.77 8.09 -6.01
C GLU A 189 10.59 7.45 -6.77
N PHE A 190 10.90 6.88 -7.94
CA PHE A 190 10.01 5.96 -8.63
C PHE A 190 10.00 4.60 -7.94
N GLY A 191 8.82 4.03 -7.72
CA GLY A 191 8.63 2.67 -7.25
C GLY A 191 7.41 2.03 -7.92
N PRO A 192 7.57 0.86 -8.55
CA PRO A 192 6.47 0.21 -9.27
C PRO A 192 5.23 0.04 -8.38
N ASP A 193 4.06 0.06 -9.00
CA ASP A 193 2.81 -0.25 -8.31
C ASP A 193 2.89 -1.63 -7.64
N GLY A 194 2.42 -1.73 -6.41
CA GLY A 194 2.40 -2.99 -5.65
C GLY A 194 1.66 -4.12 -6.37
N ALA A 195 0.66 -3.79 -7.19
CA ALA A 195 -0.07 -4.79 -7.96
C ALA A 195 0.81 -5.66 -8.85
N PHE A 196 1.97 -5.16 -9.32
CA PHE A 196 2.92 -5.95 -10.11
C PHE A 196 3.60 -7.09 -9.33
N ALA A 197 3.56 -7.06 -8.01
CA ALA A 197 4.14 -8.10 -7.17
C ALA A 197 3.10 -9.14 -6.72
N THR A 198 1.85 -9.01 -7.14
CA THR A 198 0.77 -9.96 -6.79
C THR A 198 1.08 -11.34 -7.37
N ASP A 199 1.03 -12.35 -6.50
CA ASP A 199 1.30 -13.76 -6.82
C ASP A 199 0.08 -14.66 -6.55
N LEU A 200 -1.12 -14.07 -6.56
CA LEU A 200 -2.37 -14.81 -6.42
C LEU A 200 -2.74 -15.46 -7.75
N THR A 201 -2.69 -16.77 -7.79
CA THR A 201 -3.11 -17.58 -8.95
C THR A 201 -4.13 -18.63 -8.53
N ASP A 202 -4.97 -19.02 -9.48
CA ASP A 202 -5.89 -20.15 -9.36
C ASP A 202 -5.75 -20.98 -10.64
N ASP A 203 -4.69 -21.79 -10.67
CA ASP A 203 -4.31 -22.55 -11.85
C ASP A 203 -5.35 -23.61 -12.22
N ASP A 204 -6.04 -24.20 -11.25
CA ASP A 204 -7.11 -25.16 -11.48
C ASP A 204 -8.31 -24.50 -12.17
N ARG A 205 -8.70 -23.34 -11.72
CA ARG A 205 -9.78 -22.55 -12.33
C ARG A 205 -9.40 -22.06 -13.71
N ALA A 206 -8.17 -21.60 -13.89
CA ALA A 206 -7.64 -21.20 -15.19
C ALA A 206 -7.64 -22.38 -16.16
N ALA A 207 -7.15 -23.55 -15.76
CA ALA A 207 -7.14 -24.75 -16.59
C ALA A 207 -8.57 -25.20 -16.96
N LYS A 208 -9.54 -25.15 -16.03
CA LYS A 208 -10.95 -25.44 -16.32
C LYS A 208 -11.52 -24.46 -17.35
N PHE A 209 -11.22 -23.17 -17.21
CA PHE A 209 -11.67 -22.15 -18.15
C PHE A 209 -11.09 -22.39 -19.55
N LEU A 210 -9.79 -22.62 -19.66
CA LEU A 210 -9.13 -22.89 -20.94
C LEU A 210 -9.76 -24.10 -21.65
N ARG A 211 -9.98 -25.20 -20.92
CA ARG A 211 -10.63 -26.39 -21.49
C ARG A 211 -12.08 -26.12 -21.94
N ALA A 212 -12.86 -25.42 -21.12
CA ALA A 212 -14.27 -25.13 -21.44
C ALA A 212 -14.44 -24.24 -22.67
N HIS A 213 -13.43 -23.46 -23.01
CA HIS A 213 -13.45 -22.54 -24.16
C HIS A 213 -12.50 -22.97 -25.30
N GLU A 214 -11.97 -24.20 -25.25
CA GLU A 214 -11.07 -24.75 -26.26
C GLU A 214 -9.82 -23.88 -26.52
N LEU A 215 -9.40 -23.12 -25.51
CA LEU A 215 -8.24 -22.24 -25.59
C LEU A 215 -6.97 -23.03 -25.26
N ARG A 216 -5.88 -22.70 -25.97
CA ARG A 216 -4.55 -23.25 -25.71
C ARG A 216 -3.65 -22.19 -25.12
N GLU A 217 -2.93 -22.53 -24.09
CA GLU A 217 -1.96 -21.66 -23.44
C GLU A 217 -0.99 -21.04 -24.48
N GLY A 218 -0.76 -19.76 -24.37
CA GLY A 218 0.10 -19.01 -25.30
C GLY A 218 -0.45 -18.84 -26.72
N LYS A 219 -1.69 -19.25 -27.01
CA LYS A 219 -2.31 -19.19 -28.35
C LYS A 219 -3.58 -18.32 -28.39
N PHE A 220 -3.77 -17.45 -27.44
CA PHE A 220 -4.88 -16.48 -27.41
C PHE A 220 -4.43 -15.13 -26.84
N LEU A 221 -5.19 -14.11 -27.14
CA LEU A 221 -5.05 -12.79 -26.53
C LEU A 221 -6.22 -12.56 -25.57
N CYS A 222 -5.88 -12.18 -24.33
CA CYS A 222 -6.86 -11.77 -23.35
C CYS A 222 -7.07 -10.26 -23.47
N CYS A 223 -8.25 -9.83 -23.87
CA CYS A 223 -8.64 -8.42 -23.91
C CYS A 223 -9.60 -8.14 -22.76
N ILE A 224 -9.20 -7.29 -21.82
CA ILE A 224 -10.00 -6.90 -20.66
C ILE A 224 -10.44 -5.44 -20.85
N PRO A 225 -11.54 -5.16 -21.58
CA PRO A 225 -12.01 -3.81 -21.79
C PRO A 225 -12.58 -3.25 -20.48
N ARG A 226 -12.15 -2.05 -20.15
CA ARG A 226 -12.72 -1.31 -19.02
C ARG A 226 -13.57 -0.15 -19.52
N HIS A 227 -14.82 -0.14 -19.12
CA HIS A 227 -15.71 0.97 -19.48
C HIS A 227 -15.35 2.21 -18.64
N ARG A 228 -14.79 3.25 -19.29
CA ARG A 228 -14.26 4.43 -18.61
C ARG A 228 -15.35 5.29 -17.92
N TYR A 229 -16.59 5.21 -18.43
CA TYR A 229 -17.66 6.11 -18.03
C TYR A 229 -18.67 5.50 -17.04
N THR A 230 -18.53 4.23 -16.68
CA THR A 230 -19.36 3.63 -15.62
C THR A 230 -18.57 3.64 -14.32
N PRO A 231 -18.88 4.54 -13.40
CA PRO A 231 -18.19 4.57 -12.11
C PRO A 231 -18.46 3.24 -11.38
N TYR A 232 -17.41 2.46 -11.14
CA TYR A 232 -17.56 1.17 -10.45
C TYR A 232 -18.07 1.30 -9.01
N TRP A 233 -17.89 2.46 -8.38
CA TRP A 233 -18.46 2.76 -7.06
C TRP A 233 -19.98 2.91 -7.05
N THR A 234 -20.62 3.01 -8.21
CA THR A 234 -22.08 2.98 -8.33
C THR A 234 -22.63 1.57 -8.54
N ILE A 235 -21.77 0.57 -8.73
CA ILE A 235 -22.16 -0.83 -8.86
C ILE A 235 -22.41 -1.37 -7.46
N PRO A 236 -23.64 -1.84 -7.13
CA PRO A 236 -23.89 -2.43 -5.83
C PRO A 236 -22.93 -3.60 -5.60
N SER A 237 -22.31 -3.65 -4.43
CA SER A 237 -21.58 -4.85 -3.99
C SER A 237 -22.59 -6.01 -3.89
N ARG A 238 -22.34 -7.10 -4.59
CA ARG A 238 -23.13 -8.31 -4.52
C ARG A 238 -22.74 -9.17 -3.35
#